data_061f479af9339a5e63181b7399428c84
#
_entry.id   061f479af9339a5e63181b7399428c84
#
_cell.length_a   1.000
_cell.length_b   1.000
_cell.length_c   1.000
_cell.angle_alpha   90.00
_cell.angle_beta   90.00
_cell.angle_gamma   90.00
#
_symmetry.space_group_name_H-M   'P 1'
#
loop_
_entity.id
_entity.type
_entity.pdbx_description
1 polymer ?
#
loop_
_entity_poly.entity_id
_entity_poly.type
_entity_poly.pdbx_seq_one_letter_code
_entity_poly.pdbx_strand_id
1 'polypeptide(L)'
;MNIYDFDHTIYDGDSSVDFYLFVLCRKPYLIVFLPLQICGTVLFLFGIYSKERMKEAFFIFIRYIPLDKMTSHFWKRNRRKIKSWYLRQKQDSDIIISASPDFLLESVVCGYLGVALIASRIDASTGKYIGKNCFGEEKVARLYEKYPDCIIENFYSDSCTDTPLARLAKNAFLVRKDIIAKWEKI
;
A
#
# COMPACT_ATOMS: atom_id res chain seq x y z
N MET A 1 -15.25 11.44 -7.33
CA MET A 1 -14.23 11.27 -6.27
C MET A 1 -12.85 11.11 -6.89
N ASN A 2 -11.77 11.44 -6.15
CA ASN A 2 -10.42 11.16 -6.61
C ASN A 2 -9.89 9.89 -5.95
N ILE A 3 -9.08 9.14 -6.68
CA ILE A 3 -8.47 7.91 -6.19
C ILE A 3 -6.95 8.03 -6.30
N TYR A 4 -6.27 7.60 -5.24
CA TYR A 4 -4.81 7.64 -5.17
C TYR A 4 -4.26 6.27 -4.79
N ASP A 5 -3.19 5.85 -5.44
CA ASP A 5 -2.31 4.84 -4.88
C ASP A 5 -1.48 5.46 -3.74
N PHE A 6 -0.87 4.63 -2.88
CA PHE A 6 -0.19 5.11 -1.68
C PHE A 6 1.33 5.19 -1.86
N ASP A 7 1.98 4.04 -1.98
CA ASP A 7 3.44 3.95 -2.00
C ASP A 7 4.01 4.58 -3.29
N HIS A 8 5.11 5.31 -3.18
CA HIS A 8 5.72 6.10 -4.26
C HIS A 8 4.80 7.14 -4.90
N THR A 9 3.50 7.07 -4.67
CA THR A 9 2.49 8.03 -5.17
C THR A 9 2.32 9.20 -4.21
N ILE A 10 1.56 9.03 -3.12
CA ILE A 10 1.37 10.07 -2.09
C ILE A 10 2.35 9.96 -0.92
N TYR A 11 2.95 8.81 -0.73
CA TYR A 11 4.02 8.56 0.23
C TYR A 11 5.36 8.45 -0.51
N ASP A 12 6.39 9.13 0.01
CA ASP A 12 7.73 9.12 -0.56
C ASP A 12 8.51 7.88 -0.10
N GLY A 13 8.34 6.78 -0.83
CA GLY A 13 8.93 5.47 -0.57
C GLY A 13 7.91 4.33 -0.53
N ASP A 14 8.37 3.13 -0.15
CA ASP A 14 7.55 1.96 0.12
C ASP A 14 7.30 1.85 1.62
N SER A 15 6.04 2.01 2.02
CA SER A 15 5.66 2.02 3.44
C SER A 15 5.90 0.69 4.14
N SER A 16 5.76 -0.43 3.42
CA SER A 16 5.99 -1.78 3.98
C SER A 16 7.47 -2.02 4.24
N VAL A 17 8.34 -1.62 3.31
CA VAL A 17 9.79 -1.70 3.46
C VAL A 17 10.28 -0.77 4.58
N ASP A 18 9.82 0.47 4.58
CA ASP A 18 10.16 1.46 5.62
C ASP A 18 9.74 0.97 7.02
N PHE A 19 8.54 0.38 7.12
CA PHE A 19 8.05 -0.21 8.37
C PHE A 19 8.91 -1.39 8.83
N TYR A 20 9.27 -2.28 7.90
CA TYR A 20 10.15 -3.41 8.21
C TYR A 20 11.50 -2.94 8.76
N LEU A 21 12.15 -2.00 8.07
CA LEU A 21 13.43 -1.43 8.53
C LEU A 21 13.29 -0.72 9.88
N PHE A 22 12.20 0.03 10.07
CA PHE A 22 11.92 0.68 11.35
C PHE A 22 11.77 -0.33 12.50
N VAL A 23 11.14 -1.47 12.23
CA VAL A 23 10.97 -2.55 13.21
C VAL A 23 12.30 -3.24 13.48
N LEU A 24 13.08 -3.58 12.45
CA LEU A 24 14.40 -4.20 12.62
C LEU A 24 15.36 -3.34 13.45
N CYS A 25 15.38 -2.02 13.24
CA CYS A 25 16.19 -1.11 14.06
C CYS A 25 15.82 -1.14 15.56
N ARG A 26 14.60 -1.52 15.91
CA ARG A 26 14.10 -1.60 17.31
C ARG A 26 14.12 -3.00 17.88
N LYS A 27 14.04 -3.99 17.03
CA LYS A 27 13.94 -5.40 17.35
C LYS A 27 14.89 -6.22 16.46
N PRO A 28 16.22 -6.03 16.61
CA PRO A 28 17.22 -6.62 15.71
C PRO A 28 17.20 -8.15 15.69
N TYR A 29 16.67 -8.80 16.73
CA TYR A 29 16.52 -10.26 16.75
C TYR A 29 15.60 -10.80 15.64
N LEU A 30 14.73 -9.97 15.06
CA LEU A 30 13.86 -10.36 13.96
C LEU A 30 14.62 -10.64 12.65
N ILE A 31 15.91 -10.31 12.58
CA ILE A 31 16.78 -10.69 11.45
C ILE A 31 16.83 -12.22 11.26
N VAL A 32 16.49 -13.00 12.30
CA VAL A 32 16.36 -14.47 12.21
C VAL A 32 15.39 -14.93 11.12
N PHE A 33 14.42 -14.09 10.74
CA PHE A 33 13.49 -14.38 9.65
C PHE A 33 14.02 -14.04 8.26
N LEU A 34 15.17 -13.36 8.16
CA LEU A 34 15.75 -12.96 6.87
C LEU A 34 15.98 -14.15 5.91
N PRO A 35 16.51 -15.31 6.35
CA PRO A 35 16.67 -16.46 5.46
C PRO A 35 15.34 -16.93 4.85
N LEU A 36 14.25 -16.94 5.63
CA LEU A 36 12.92 -17.30 5.15
C LEU A 36 12.38 -16.28 4.14
N GLN A 37 12.60 -15.00 4.39
CA GLN A 37 12.19 -13.90 3.50
C GLN A 37 12.95 -13.95 2.18
N ILE A 38 14.27 -14.21 2.22
CA ILE A 38 15.09 -14.41 1.02
C ILE A 38 14.60 -15.65 0.25
N CYS A 39 14.39 -16.77 0.92
CA CYS A 39 13.89 -18.00 0.31
C CYS A 39 12.53 -17.74 -0.39
N GLY A 40 11.59 -17.08 0.28
CA GLY A 40 10.29 -16.71 -0.30
C GLY A 40 10.43 -15.83 -1.54
N THR A 41 11.37 -14.88 -1.53
CA THR A 41 11.67 -14.02 -2.69
C THR A 41 12.28 -14.81 -3.84
N VAL A 42 13.24 -15.70 -3.57
CA VAL A 42 13.85 -16.56 -4.57
C VAL A 42 12.81 -17.48 -5.21
N LEU A 43 11.97 -18.13 -4.41
CA LEU A 43 10.90 -18.99 -4.91
C LEU A 43 9.87 -18.22 -5.75
N PHE A 44 9.61 -16.95 -5.44
CA PHE A 44 8.78 -16.09 -6.28
C PHE A 44 9.46 -15.77 -7.61
N LEU A 45 10.75 -15.45 -7.62
CA LEU A 45 11.50 -15.17 -8.87
C LEU A 45 11.56 -16.40 -9.81
N PHE A 46 11.57 -17.61 -9.26
CA PHE A 46 11.47 -18.85 -10.03
C PHE A 46 10.03 -19.25 -10.39
N GLY A 47 9.03 -18.42 -10.07
CA GLY A 47 7.63 -18.70 -10.40
C GLY A 47 6.97 -19.81 -9.55
N ILE A 48 7.64 -20.27 -8.48
CA ILE A 48 7.14 -21.33 -7.58
C ILE A 48 6.13 -20.75 -6.57
N TYR A 49 6.41 -19.55 -6.06
CA TYR A 49 5.53 -18.83 -5.13
C TYR A 49 4.73 -17.76 -5.86
N SER A 50 3.46 -17.58 -5.45
CA SER A 50 2.70 -16.39 -5.81
C SER A 50 3.25 -15.15 -5.08
N LYS A 51 2.85 -13.96 -5.56
CA LYS A 51 3.22 -12.68 -4.93
C LYS A 51 2.71 -12.61 -3.48
N GLU A 52 1.54 -13.17 -3.20
CA GLU A 52 0.96 -13.25 -1.85
C GLU A 52 1.84 -14.11 -0.93
N ARG A 53 2.21 -15.32 -1.36
CA ARG A 53 3.08 -16.22 -0.56
C ARG A 53 4.44 -15.61 -0.26
N MET A 54 5.04 -14.93 -1.23
CA MET A 54 6.30 -14.20 -1.01
C MET A 54 6.10 -13.10 0.04
N LYS A 55 5.03 -12.31 -0.06
CA LYS A 55 4.72 -11.26 0.92
C LYS A 55 4.36 -11.83 2.30
N GLU A 56 3.68 -12.97 2.40
CA GLU A 56 3.42 -13.65 3.67
C GLU A 56 4.72 -14.06 4.38
N ALA A 57 5.70 -14.59 3.64
CA ALA A 57 7.02 -14.86 4.18
C ALA A 57 7.70 -13.56 4.67
N PHE A 58 7.52 -12.45 3.94
CA PHE A 58 8.04 -11.15 4.35
C PHE A 58 7.38 -10.66 5.65
N PHE A 59 6.05 -10.77 5.79
CA PHE A 59 5.31 -10.26 6.95
C PHE A 59 5.31 -11.19 8.17
N ILE A 60 6.00 -12.34 8.16
CA ILE A 60 6.03 -13.27 9.30
C ILE A 60 6.44 -12.61 10.63
N PHE A 61 7.27 -11.58 10.57
CA PHE A 61 7.79 -10.87 11.73
C PHE A 61 6.72 -10.14 12.56
N ILE A 62 5.56 -9.80 11.95
CA ILE A 62 4.52 -9.03 12.66
C ILE A 62 3.93 -9.80 13.85
N ARG A 63 3.99 -11.14 13.83
CA ARG A 63 3.56 -12.02 14.92
C ARG A 63 4.37 -11.84 16.22
N TYR A 64 5.55 -11.23 16.13
CA TYR A 64 6.53 -11.14 17.20
C TYR A 64 6.73 -9.72 17.71
N ILE A 65 5.82 -8.82 17.33
CA ILE A 65 5.85 -7.41 17.74
C ILE A 65 4.48 -6.95 18.24
N PRO A 66 4.42 -5.96 19.12
CA PRO A 66 3.18 -5.28 19.49
C PRO A 66 2.78 -4.35 18.31
N LEU A 67 2.02 -4.91 17.34
CA LEU A 67 1.80 -4.31 16.02
C LEU A 67 1.23 -2.89 16.10
N ASP A 68 0.14 -2.68 16.86
CA ASP A 68 -0.52 -1.37 16.99
C ASP A 68 0.42 -0.29 17.55
N LYS A 69 1.23 -0.67 18.54
CA LYS A 69 2.22 0.24 19.12
C LYS A 69 3.32 0.58 18.12
N MET A 70 3.77 -0.42 17.36
CA MET A 70 4.84 -0.23 16.37
C MET A 70 4.37 0.60 15.18
N THR A 71 3.16 0.35 14.64
CA THR A 71 2.57 1.13 13.55
C THR A 71 2.32 2.58 13.97
N SER A 72 1.77 2.81 15.18
CA SER A 72 1.59 4.16 15.72
C SER A 72 2.92 4.93 15.84
N HIS A 73 3.97 4.29 16.39
CA HIS A 73 5.30 4.91 16.49
C HIS A 73 5.94 5.16 15.11
N PHE A 74 5.74 4.24 14.18
CA PHE A 74 6.22 4.39 12.81
C PHE A 74 5.62 5.64 12.16
N TRP A 75 4.29 5.79 12.20
CA TRP A 75 3.62 6.90 11.55
C TRP A 75 3.84 8.25 12.24
N LYS A 76 4.01 8.30 13.56
CA LYS A 76 4.44 9.55 14.23
C LYS A 76 5.70 10.14 13.61
N ARG A 77 6.62 9.29 13.12
CA ARG A 77 7.87 9.72 12.50
C ARG A 77 7.76 9.86 10.97
N ASN A 78 7.06 8.92 10.32
CA ASN A 78 7.12 8.78 8.87
C ASN A 78 5.99 9.50 8.11
N ARG A 79 4.92 9.99 8.79
CA ARG A 79 3.87 10.80 8.14
C ARG A 79 4.41 12.04 7.41
N ARG A 80 5.59 12.54 7.80
CA ARG A 80 6.28 13.65 7.11
C ARG A 80 6.72 13.29 5.68
N LYS A 81 6.75 12.01 5.33
CA LYS A 81 7.02 11.52 3.97
C LYS A 81 5.77 11.56 3.07
N ILE A 82 4.61 11.93 3.61
CA ILE A 82 3.43 12.19 2.79
C ILE A 82 3.70 13.46 2.00
N LYS A 83 3.59 13.35 0.68
CA LYS A 83 3.98 14.39 -0.24
C LYS A 83 3.08 15.63 -0.11
N SER A 84 3.69 16.79 -0.09
CA SER A 84 2.99 18.07 0.13
C SER A 84 2.00 18.40 -0.98
N TRP A 85 2.23 17.94 -2.22
CA TRP A 85 1.29 18.16 -3.32
C TRP A 85 -0.06 17.50 -3.04
N TYR A 86 -0.06 16.25 -2.49
CA TYR A 86 -1.28 15.56 -2.10
C TYR A 86 -2.00 16.29 -0.96
N LEU A 87 -1.27 16.67 0.09
CA LEU A 87 -1.85 17.37 1.23
C LEU A 87 -2.53 18.70 0.85
N ARG A 88 -2.03 19.37 -0.20
CA ARG A 88 -2.63 20.65 -0.69
C ARG A 88 -3.92 20.45 -1.47
N GLN A 89 -4.13 19.29 -2.11
CA GLN A 89 -5.32 19.03 -2.93
C GLN A 89 -6.28 17.99 -2.35
N LYS A 90 -5.91 17.38 -1.21
CA LYS A 90 -6.70 16.36 -0.53
C LYS A 90 -8.14 16.82 -0.27
N GLN A 91 -9.08 15.93 -0.52
CA GLN A 91 -10.51 16.10 -0.23
C GLN A 91 -10.99 14.97 0.68
N ASP A 92 -12.02 15.22 1.50
CA ASP A 92 -12.57 14.21 2.40
C ASP A 92 -13.26 13.05 1.66
N SER A 93 -13.65 13.29 0.40
CA SER A 93 -14.21 12.27 -0.51
C SER A 93 -13.17 11.43 -1.25
N ASP A 94 -11.87 11.67 -1.01
CA ASP A 94 -10.80 10.91 -1.64
C ASP A 94 -10.77 9.46 -1.13
N ILE A 95 -10.31 8.55 -1.99
CA ILE A 95 -10.09 7.15 -1.63
C ILE A 95 -8.64 6.81 -1.92
N ILE A 96 -7.98 6.17 -0.96
CA ILE A 96 -6.66 5.58 -1.15
C ILE A 96 -6.83 4.09 -1.39
N ILE A 97 -6.29 3.58 -2.52
CA ILE A 97 -6.32 2.15 -2.87
C ILE A 97 -4.89 1.64 -3.01
N SER A 98 -4.46 0.75 -2.12
CA SER A 98 -3.07 0.32 -2.03
C SER A 98 -2.91 -1.21 -1.93
N ALA A 99 -1.81 -1.72 -2.49
CA ALA A 99 -1.36 -3.09 -2.29
C ALA A 99 -0.63 -3.32 -0.96
N SER A 100 -0.40 -2.26 -0.18
CA SER A 100 0.18 -2.34 1.16
C SER A 100 -0.84 -2.83 2.19
N PRO A 101 -0.39 -3.36 3.34
CA PRO A 101 -1.27 -3.91 4.37
C PRO A 101 -2.22 -2.89 4.99
N ASP A 102 -3.46 -3.29 5.21
CA ASP A 102 -4.48 -2.50 5.90
C ASP A 102 -4.05 -2.10 7.32
N PHE A 103 -3.52 -3.02 8.12
CA PHE A 103 -3.04 -2.76 9.48
C PHE A 103 -1.97 -1.64 9.52
N LEU A 104 -1.19 -1.52 8.46
CA LEU A 104 -0.14 -0.50 8.36
C LEU A 104 -0.73 0.86 8.00
N LEU A 105 -1.65 0.90 7.03
CA LEU A 105 -2.15 2.15 6.44
C LEU A 105 -3.34 2.76 7.19
N GLU A 106 -4.14 1.97 7.92
CA GLU A 106 -5.38 2.44 8.53
C GLU A 106 -5.18 3.64 9.45
N SER A 107 -4.16 3.60 10.29
CA SER A 107 -3.90 4.69 11.24
C SER A 107 -3.47 6.00 10.57
N VAL A 108 -2.80 5.94 9.43
CA VAL A 108 -2.37 7.14 8.70
C VAL A 108 -3.43 7.60 7.72
N VAL A 109 -4.10 6.70 7.02
CA VAL A 109 -5.09 7.06 5.99
C VAL A 109 -6.41 7.47 6.65
N CYS A 110 -7.00 6.60 7.45
CA CYS A 110 -8.27 6.89 8.11
C CYS A 110 -8.08 7.81 9.32
N GLY A 111 -7.02 7.58 10.12
CA GLY A 111 -6.80 8.33 11.36
C GLY A 111 -6.19 9.72 11.18
N TYR A 112 -5.18 9.87 10.31
CA TYR A 112 -4.49 11.15 10.13
C TYR A 112 -4.97 11.93 8.91
N LEU A 113 -5.13 11.27 7.75
CA LEU A 113 -5.59 11.94 6.52
C LEU A 113 -7.11 12.11 6.50
N GLY A 114 -7.88 11.29 7.23
CA GLY A 114 -9.34 11.36 7.31
C GLY A 114 -10.04 10.96 6.02
N VAL A 115 -9.44 10.06 5.21
CA VAL A 115 -9.99 9.60 3.94
C VAL A 115 -10.23 8.09 3.93
N ALA A 116 -11.01 7.60 2.99
CA ALA A 116 -11.32 6.18 2.88
C ALA A 116 -10.11 5.36 2.41
N LEU A 117 -9.99 4.13 2.92
CA LEU A 117 -8.95 3.17 2.58
C LEU A 117 -9.54 1.90 1.97
N ILE A 118 -8.91 1.43 0.90
CA ILE A 118 -9.02 0.08 0.35
C ILE A 118 -7.59 -0.46 0.26
N ALA A 119 -7.27 -1.52 0.99
CA ALA A 119 -5.91 -2.03 1.10
C ALA A 119 -5.87 -3.56 1.11
N SER A 120 -4.69 -4.14 1.01
CA SER A 120 -4.53 -5.59 1.17
C SER A 120 -4.85 -5.99 2.60
N ARG A 121 -5.80 -6.91 2.77
CA ARG A 121 -6.19 -7.40 4.10
C ARG A 121 -5.20 -8.45 4.55
N ILE A 122 -4.54 -8.19 5.68
CA ILE A 122 -3.58 -9.12 6.29
C ILE A 122 -3.99 -9.38 7.73
N ASP A 123 -4.08 -10.66 8.08
CA ASP A 123 -4.29 -11.09 9.45
C ASP A 123 -3.09 -10.68 10.31
N ALA A 124 -3.32 -9.75 11.22
CA ALA A 124 -2.30 -9.19 12.12
C ALA A 124 -1.66 -10.25 13.04
N SER A 125 -2.37 -11.37 13.32
CA SER A 125 -1.87 -12.44 14.18
C SER A 125 -0.97 -13.44 13.44
N THR A 126 -1.16 -13.60 12.14
CA THR A 126 -0.48 -14.63 11.33
C THR A 126 0.43 -14.07 10.24
N GLY A 127 0.24 -12.83 9.82
CA GLY A 127 0.92 -12.23 8.66
C GLY A 127 0.43 -12.74 7.31
N LYS A 128 -0.68 -13.51 7.29
CA LYS A 128 -1.24 -14.08 6.06
C LYS A 128 -2.28 -13.18 5.43
N TYR A 129 -2.41 -13.28 4.12
CA TYR A 129 -3.46 -12.58 3.39
C TYR A 129 -4.85 -13.14 3.72
N ILE A 130 -5.81 -12.23 3.90
CA ILE A 130 -7.24 -12.52 3.93
C ILE A 130 -7.78 -12.17 2.54
N GLY A 131 -7.84 -13.16 1.68
CA GLY A 131 -8.18 -12.99 0.26
C GLY A 131 -6.98 -12.64 -0.62
N LYS A 132 -7.21 -11.94 -1.72
CA LYS A 132 -6.17 -11.59 -2.70
C LYS A 132 -5.41 -10.33 -2.30
N ASN A 133 -4.22 -10.14 -2.85
CA ASN A 133 -3.49 -8.88 -2.77
C ASN A 133 -4.24 -7.77 -3.56
N CYS A 134 -4.42 -6.60 -2.97
CA CYS A 134 -5.09 -5.44 -3.60
C CYS A 134 -4.20 -4.80 -4.68
N PHE A 135 -4.08 -5.45 -5.84
CA PHE A 135 -3.14 -5.12 -6.89
C PHE A 135 -3.76 -5.32 -8.28
N GLY A 136 -3.48 -4.43 -9.23
CA GLY A 136 -4.01 -4.52 -10.60
C GLY A 136 -5.55 -4.56 -10.64
N GLU A 137 -6.12 -5.56 -11.30
CA GLU A 137 -7.57 -5.75 -11.42
C GLU A 137 -8.30 -5.91 -10.08
N GLU A 138 -7.63 -6.44 -9.06
CA GLU A 138 -8.22 -6.57 -7.72
C GLU A 138 -8.54 -5.21 -7.09
N LYS A 139 -7.78 -4.16 -7.41
CA LYS A 139 -8.09 -2.79 -6.98
C LYS A 139 -9.46 -2.34 -7.54
N VAL A 140 -9.73 -2.66 -8.80
CA VAL A 140 -11.01 -2.36 -9.46
C VAL A 140 -12.15 -3.13 -8.82
N ALA A 141 -11.98 -4.44 -8.64
CA ALA A 141 -13.00 -5.30 -8.04
C ALA A 141 -13.42 -4.79 -6.65
N ARG A 142 -12.44 -4.47 -5.79
CA ARG A 142 -12.71 -3.96 -4.44
C ARG A 142 -13.29 -2.56 -4.41
N LEU A 143 -12.92 -1.72 -5.38
CA LEU A 143 -13.54 -0.40 -5.50
C LEU A 143 -15.03 -0.53 -5.76
N TYR A 144 -15.43 -1.31 -6.77
CA TYR A 144 -16.84 -1.47 -7.12
C TYR A 144 -17.62 -2.32 -6.12
N GLU A 145 -16.99 -3.24 -5.41
CA GLU A 145 -17.63 -3.94 -4.28
C GLU A 145 -18.07 -2.95 -3.20
N LYS A 146 -17.24 -1.95 -2.90
CA LYS A 146 -17.51 -0.97 -1.84
C LYS A 146 -18.29 0.25 -2.33
N TYR A 147 -18.10 0.63 -3.58
CA TYR A 147 -18.69 1.83 -4.21
C TYR A 147 -19.18 1.51 -5.63
N PRO A 148 -20.31 0.79 -5.78
CA PRO A 148 -20.78 0.29 -7.09
C PRO A 148 -21.00 1.36 -8.16
N ASP A 149 -21.51 2.52 -7.75
CA ASP A 149 -21.89 3.61 -8.66
C ASP A 149 -20.85 4.76 -8.67
N CYS A 150 -19.61 4.48 -8.26
CA CYS A 150 -18.62 5.53 -8.16
C CYS A 150 -18.14 6.01 -9.55
N ILE A 151 -18.01 7.33 -9.69
CA ILE A 151 -17.37 7.96 -10.84
C ILE A 151 -15.99 8.47 -10.39
N ILE A 152 -14.93 7.95 -11.04
CA ILE A 152 -13.56 8.36 -10.78
C ILE A 152 -13.27 9.62 -11.59
N GLU A 153 -13.14 10.77 -10.91
CA GLU A 153 -12.76 12.02 -11.56
C GLU A 153 -11.28 12.03 -11.92
N ASN A 154 -10.43 11.83 -10.91
CA ASN A 154 -8.98 11.83 -11.07
C ASN A 154 -8.39 10.58 -10.42
N PHE A 155 -7.43 9.97 -11.09
CA PHE A 155 -6.66 8.83 -10.58
C PHE A 155 -5.16 9.13 -10.61
N TYR A 156 -4.45 8.80 -9.53
CA TYR A 156 -3.01 9.02 -9.39
C TYR A 156 -2.32 7.74 -8.96
N SER A 157 -1.29 7.32 -9.69
CA SER A 157 -0.43 6.19 -9.32
C SER A 157 0.97 6.34 -9.91
N ASP A 158 1.97 5.73 -9.29
CA ASP A 158 3.34 5.64 -9.79
C ASP A 158 3.55 4.47 -10.77
N SER A 159 2.61 3.52 -10.83
CA SER A 159 2.80 2.22 -11.47
C SER A 159 1.81 1.93 -12.60
N CYS A 160 2.34 1.54 -13.76
CA CYS A 160 1.52 1.07 -14.90
C CYS A 160 0.71 -0.20 -14.60
N THR A 161 0.98 -0.91 -13.49
CA THR A 161 0.16 -2.04 -13.04
C THR A 161 -1.26 -1.62 -12.64
N ASP A 162 -1.46 -0.33 -12.36
CA ASP A 162 -2.75 0.25 -12.02
C ASP A 162 -3.53 0.79 -13.25
N THR A 163 -3.07 0.45 -14.48
CA THR A 163 -3.78 0.76 -15.73
C THR A 163 -5.27 0.40 -15.71
N PRO A 164 -5.72 -0.71 -15.07
CA PRO A 164 -7.15 -1.00 -14.97
C PRO A 164 -7.96 0.13 -14.31
N LEU A 165 -7.47 0.72 -13.21
CA LEU A 165 -8.11 1.88 -12.58
C LEU A 165 -7.95 3.16 -13.42
N ALA A 166 -6.77 3.36 -14.04
CA ALA A 166 -6.49 4.52 -14.87
C ALA A 166 -7.45 4.62 -16.07
N ARG A 167 -7.86 3.47 -16.64
CA ARG A 167 -8.83 3.41 -17.76
C ARG A 167 -10.24 3.81 -17.37
N LEU A 168 -10.61 3.65 -16.10
CA LEU A 168 -11.95 3.97 -15.58
C LEU A 168 -12.07 5.43 -15.13
N ALA A 169 -10.95 6.12 -14.95
CA ALA A 169 -10.95 7.51 -14.53
C ALA A 169 -11.16 8.46 -15.70
N LYS A 170 -11.85 9.60 -15.46
CA LYS A 170 -11.95 10.69 -16.43
C LYS A 170 -10.56 11.25 -16.76
N ASN A 171 -9.77 11.46 -15.72
CA ASN A 171 -8.37 11.88 -15.82
C ASN A 171 -7.48 10.92 -15.02
N ALA A 172 -6.41 10.44 -15.65
CA ALA A 172 -5.42 9.63 -14.96
C ALA A 172 -4.03 10.29 -15.05
N PHE A 173 -3.27 10.16 -13.97
CA PHE A 173 -1.97 10.78 -13.80
C PHE A 173 -0.94 9.78 -13.31
N LEU A 174 0.21 9.74 -13.97
CA LEU A 174 1.38 8.98 -13.54
C LEU A 174 2.26 9.88 -12.68
N VAL A 175 2.53 9.43 -11.46
CA VAL A 175 3.34 10.18 -10.48
C VAL A 175 4.74 9.58 -10.45
N ARG A 176 5.75 10.37 -10.76
CA ARG A 176 7.17 9.98 -10.62
C ARG A 176 7.89 10.98 -9.73
N LYS A 177 8.20 10.57 -8.50
CA LYS A 177 8.66 11.49 -7.44
C LYS A 177 7.62 12.61 -7.24
N ASP A 178 7.97 13.87 -7.53
CA ASP A 178 7.07 15.02 -7.43
C ASP A 178 6.53 15.49 -8.79
N ILE A 179 6.84 14.78 -9.87
CA ILE A 179 6.36 15.09 -11.23
C ILE A 179 5.04 14.32 -11.44
N ILE A 180 3.99 15.05 -11.78
CA ILE A 180 2.67 14.52 -12.12
C ILE A 180 2.50 14.72 -13.62
N ALA A 181 2.52 13.63 -14.39
CA ALA A 181 2.31 13.63 -15.82
C ALA A 181 0.94 13.00 -16.15
N LYS A 182 0.35 13.42 -17.26
CA LYS A 182 -0.88 12.78 -17.74
C LYS A 182 -0.58 11.32 -18.10
N TRP A 183 -1.46 10.41 -17.69
CA TRP A 183 -1.36 9.00 -18.05
C TRP A 183 -1.56 8.84 -19.55
N GLU A 184 -0.55 8.39 -20.24
CA GLU A 184 -0.70 8.05 -21.65
C GLU A 184 -1.54 6.77 -21.73
N LYS A 185 -2.71 6.87 -22.39
CA LYS A 185 -3.57 5.72 -22.62
C LYS A 185 -2.85 4.77 -23.57
N ILE A 186 -2.38 3.65 -23.05
CA ILE A 186 -1.86 2.51 -23.80
C ILE A 186 -3.03 1.63 -24.24
#